data_dd2e33cb157e641829d0e65ac41ecc2b
#
_entry.id   dd2e33cb157e641829d0e65ac41ecc2b
#
_cell.length_a   1.000
_cell.length_b   1.000
_cell.length_c   1.000
_cell.angle_alpha   90.00
_cell.angle_beta   90.00
_cell.angle_gamma   90.00
#
_symmetry.space_group_name_H-M   'P 1'
#
loop_
_entity.id
_entity.type
_entity.pdbx_description
1 polymer ?
#
loop_
_entity_poly.entity_id
_entity_poly.type
_entity_poly.pdbx_seq_one_letter_code
_entity_poly.pdbx_strand_id
1 'polypeptide(L)'
;MKDVRYFSPTEVGEAVNLLAEYGKRATILAGGTDLVRAINYHEIWPEVLLYIGKLDLDFIKEKDGKLVIGAGTPVAKLVEDELVVNKFGILAEAASQLGTVPIRTTATIGGNLGNSISDPFIRHQDQKTF
;
A
#
# COMPACT_ATOMS: atom_id res chain seq x y z
N MET A 1 0.31 -1.39 27.53
CA MET A 1 0.23 -1.59 26.07
C MET A 1 -1.09 -2.31 25.82
N LYS A 2 -1.99 -1.78 25.00
CA LYS A 2 -3.23 -2.52 24.66
C LYS A 2 -2.84 -3.67 23.75
N ASP A 3 -3.42 -4.85 23.97
CA ASP A 3 -3.19 -6.01 23.13
C ASP A 3 -3.72 -5.74 21.71
N VAL A 4 -2.84 -5.76 20.73
CA VAL A 4 -3.17 -5.62 19.32
C VAL A 4 -3.48 -7.00 18.76
N ARG A 5 -4.67 -7.20 18.19
CA ARG A 5 -4.99 -8.44 17.47
C ARG A 5 -4.37 -8.39 16.08
N TYR A 6 -3.78 -9.50 15.65
CA TYR A 6 -3.15 -9.62 14.34
C TYR A 6 -3.81 -10.74 13.54
N PHE A 7 -4.22 -10.42 12.32
CA PHE A 7 -4.76 -11.36 11.34
C PHE A 7 -3.93 -11.32 10.06
N SER A 8 -3.78 -12.47 9.42
CA SER A 8 -3.01 -12.63 8.19
C SER A 8 -3.76 -13.58 7.24
N PRO A 9 -4.89 -13.14 6.67
CA PRO A 9 -5.68 -13.95 5.75
C PRO A 9 -4.89 -14.31 4.49
N THR A 10 -5.23 -15.45 3.91
CA THR A 10 -4.68 -15.92 2.63
C THR A 10 -5.67 -15.76 1.47
N GLU A 11 -6.93 -15.49 1.80
CA GLU A 11 -8.01 -15.30 0.82
C GLU A 11 -8.63 -13.91 0.95
N VAL A 12 -8.94 -13.28 -0.18
CA VAL A 12 -9.56 -11.94 -0.21
C VAL A 12 -10.91 -11.94 0.51
N GLY A 13 -11.70 -13.01 0.36
CA GLY A 13 -13.00 -13.14 1.03
C GLY A 13 -12.87 -13.11 2.56
N GLU A 14 -11.87 -13.78 3.11
CA GLU A 14 -11.57 -13.75 4.54
C GLU A 14 -11.18 -12.34 5.00
N ALA A 15 -10.32 -11.68 4.25
CA ALA A 15 -9.91 -10.31 4.54
C ALA A 15 -11.10 -9.33 4.56
N VAL A 16 -12.01 -9.45 3.59
CA VAL A 16 -13.23 -8.63 3.51
C VAL A 16 -14.15 -8.89 4.69
N ASN A 17 -14.32 -10.14 5.10
CA ASN A 17 -15.15 -10.49 6.26
C ASN A 17 -14.57 -9.91 7.55
N LEU A 18 -13.25 -9.99 7.75
CA LEU A 18 -12.58 -9.38 8.90
C LEU A 18 -12.74 -7.85 8.90
N LEU A 19 -12.60 -7.20 7.74
CA LEU A 19 -12.84 -5.76 7.63
C LEU A 19 -14.29 -5.38 7.94
N ALA A 20 -15.25 -6.20 7.54
CA ALA A 20 -16.66 -5.98 7.86
C ALA A 20 -16.94 -6.16 9.38
N GLU A 21 -16.31 -7.15 10.01
CA GLU A 21 -16.46 -7.44 11.44
C GLU A 21 -15.86 -6.34 12.32
N TYR A 22 -14.63 -5.92 12.01
CA TYR A 22 -13.90 -4.97 12.85
C TYR A 22 -14.09 -3.51 12.43
N GLY A 23 -14.51 -3.24 11.19
CA GLY A 23 -14.78 -1.91 10.68
C GLY A 23 -13.61 -0.95 10.92
N LYS A 24 -13.89 0.22 11.50
CA LYS A 24 -12.88 1.25 11.79
C LYS A 24 -11.80 0.84 12.80
N ARG A 25 -11.98 -0.27 13.51
CA ARG A 25 -10.97 -0.81 14.45
C ARG A 25 -9.87 -1.59 13.73
N ALA A 26 -10.11 -2.01 12.50
CA ALA A 26 -9.14 -2.71 11.68
C ALA A 26 -8.27 -1.70 10.91
N THR A 27 -6.96 -1.89 11.00
CA THR A 27 -5.97 -1.15 10.22
C THR A 27 -5.28 -2.12 9.27
N ILE A 28 -5.33 -1.83 7.97
CA ILE A 28 -4.70 -2.67 6.94
C ILE A 28 -3.19 -2.45 6.98
N LEU A 29 -2.45 -3.56 7.06
CA LEU A 29 -1.00 -3.60 6.98
C LEU A 29 -0.59 -4.28 5.67
N ALA A 30 0.00 -3.51 4.75
CA ALA A 30 0.66 -4.01 3.55
C ALA A 30 2.20 -4.02 3.76
N GLY A 31 2.95 -3.17 3.08
CA GLY A 31 4.38 -3.03 3.28
C GLY A 31 4.80 -2.41 4.63
N GLY A 32 3.90 -1.67 5.27
CA GLY A 32 4.12 -1.12 6.61
C GLY A 32 5.08 0.06 6.71
N THR A 33 5.62 0.57 5.62
CA THR A 33 6.63 1.62 5.62
C THR A 33 6.19 2.90 6.35
N ASP A 34 4.92 3.27 6.24
CA ASP A 34 4.33 4.40 6.95
C ASP A 34 3.64 3.96 8.24
N LEU A 35 2.85 2.89 8.19
CA LEU A 35 2.07 2.41 9.32
C LEU A 35 2.94 2.00 10.51
N VAL A 36 3.98 1.20 10.28
CA VAL A 36 4.88 0.75 11.36
C VAL A 36 5.64 1.94 11.95
N ARG A 37 6.04 2.90 11.12
CA ARG A 37 6.62 4.14 11.59
C ARG A 37 5.67 4.88 12.52
N ALA A 38 4.42 5.09 12.10
CA ALA A 38 3.42 5.80 12.90
C ALA A 38 3.11 5.10 14.23
N ILE A 39 3.09 3.76 14.24
CA ILE A 39 2.95 2.97 15.49
C ILE A 39 4.17 3.19 16.40
N ASN A 40 5.39 3.13 15.87
CA ASN A 40 6.63 3.27 16.64
C ASN A 40 6.78 4.68 17.24
N TYR A 41 6.30 5.70 16.53
CA TYR A 41 6.27 7.09 17.04
C TYR A 41 5.04 7.41 17.89
N HIS A 42 4.19 6.39 18.17
CA HIS A 42 2.98 6.56 18.97
C HIS A 42 1.96 7.57 18.38
N GLU A 43 1.96 7.71 17.07
CA GLU A 43 1.00 8.55 16.33
C GLU A 43 -0.36 7.87 16.21
N ILE A 44 -0.36 6.53 16.13
CA ILE A 44 -1.57 5.71 16.04
C ILE A 44 -1.47 4.46 16.94
N TRP A 45 -2.64 3.96 17.35
CA TRP A 45 -2.79 2.80 18.22
C TRP A 45 -3.85 1.86 17.62
N PRO A 46 -3.49 0.98 16.69
CA PRO A 46 -4.44 0.07 16.08
C PRO A 46 -4.93 -0.96 17.10
N GLU A 47 -6.23 -1.26 17.10
CA GLU A 47 -6.79 -2.37 17.89
C GLU A 47 -6.61 -3.69 17.15
N VAL A 48 -6.73 -3.67 15.82
CA VAL A 48 -6.60 -4.82 14.94
C VAL A 48 -5.68 -4.46 13.77
N LEU A 49 -4.67 -5.30 13.55
CA LEU A 49 -3.82 -5.26 12.36
C LEU A 49 -4.23 -6.39 11.42
N LEU A 50 -4.60 -6.04 10.21
CA LEU A 50 -4.92 -6.98 9.14
C LEU A 50 -3.81 -6.97 8.09
N TYR A 51 -2.93 -7.98 8.13
CA TYR A 51 -1.83 -8.11 7.18
C TYR A 51 -2.32 -8.73 5.88
N ILE A 52 -2.17 -8.00 4.78
CA ILE A 52 -2.64 -8.41 3.45
C ILE A 52 -1.52 -8.90 2.53
N GLY A 53 -0.29 -9.01 3.01
CA GLY A 53 0.86 -9.42 2.20
C GLY A 53 0.85 -10.91 1.78
N LYS A 54 -0.08 -11.73 2.30
CA LYS A 54 -0.29 -13.11 1.87
C LYS A 54 -1.41 -13.28 0.84
N LEU A 55 -2.14 -12.20 0.55
CA LEU A 55 -3.13 -12.21 -0.53
C LEU A 55 -2.42 -12.18 -1.89
N ASP A 56 -3.02 -12.80 -2.89
CA ASP A 56 -2.52 -12.78 -4.28
C ASP A 56 -2.83 -11.43 -4.94
N LEU A 57 -2.18 -10.37 -4.43
CA LEU A 57 -2.34 -8.99 -4.88
C LEU A 57 -1.04 -8.40 -5.46
N ASP A 58 -0.02 -9.24 -5.70
CA ASP A 58 1.26 -8.82 -6.30
C ASP A 58 1.33 -9.29 -7.75
N PHE A 59 0.89 -8.45 -8.66
CA PHE A 59 0.95 -8.73 -10.10
C PHE A 59 0.98 -7.46 -10.93
N ILE A 60 1.58 -7.56 -12.13
CA ILE A 60 1.55 -6.53 -13.19
C ILE A 60 1.15 -7.24 -14.47
N LYS A 61 0.10 -6.77 -15.13
CA LYS A 61 -0.38 -7.33 -16.40
C LYS A 61 -1.04 -6.28 -17.28
N GLU A 62 -1.05 -6.54 -18.58
CA GLU A 62 -1.84 -5.79 -19.55
C GLU A 62 -3.15 -6.51 -19.82
N LYS A 63 -4.24 -5.77 -19.83
CA LYS A 63 -5.55 -6.26 -20.22
C LYS A 63 -6.28 -5.17 -21.02
N ASP A 64 -6.70 -5.49 -22.23
CA ASP A 64 -7.45 -4.58 -23.10
C ASP A 64 -6.75 -3.21 -23.30
N GLY A 65 -5.41 -3.22 -23.48
CA GLY A 65 -4.60 -2.01 -23.63
C GLY A 65 -4.41 -1.20 -22.35
N LYS A 66 -4.84 -1.71 -21.21
CA LYS A 66 -4.71 -1.08 -19.89
C LYS A 66 -3.71 -1.83 -19.03
N LEU A 67 -2.93 -1.08 -18.28
CA LEU A 67 -2.06 -1.63 -17.23
C LEU A 67 -2.90 -1.94 -15.99
N VAL A 68 -2.85 -3.19 -15.53
CA VAL A 68 -3.51 -3.65 -14.30
C VAL A 68 -2.43 -4.05 -13.31
N ILE A 69 -2.40 -3.38 -12.16
CA ILE A 69 -1.41 -3.60 -11.11
C ILE A 69 -2.13 -4.04 -9.85
N GLY A 70 -1.69 -5.12 -9.24
CA GLY A 70 -2.18 -5.56 -7.95
C GLY A 70 -1.78 -4.60 -6.84
N ALA A 71 -2.69 -4.35 -5.90
CA ALA A 71 -2.46 -3.39 -4.81
C ALA A 71 -1.28 -3.78 -3.90
N GLY A 72 -0.95 -5.07 -3.81
CA GLY A 72 0.17 -5.62 -3.05
C GLY A 72 1.51 -5.57 -3.78
N THR A 73 1.56 -5.09 -5.03
CA THR A 73 2.78 -5.03 -5.82
C THR A 73 3.78 -4.06 -5.20
N PRO A 74 5.02 -4.49 -4.89
CA PRO A 74 6.08 -3.60 -4.44
C PRO A 74 6.39 -2.50 -5.46
N VAL A 75 6.61 -1.28 -4.99
CA VAL A 75 6.94 -0.15 -5.86
C VAL A 75 8.22 -0.41 -6.68
N ALA A 76 9.19 -1.14 -6.12
CA ALA A 76 10.41 -1.53 -6.83
C ALA A 76 10.14 -2.29 -8.12
N LYS A 77 9.10 -3.14 -8.17
CA LYS A 77 8.73 -3.87 -9.40
C LYS A 77 8.30 -2.94 -10.53
N LEU A 78 7.66 -1.81 -10.22
CA LEU A 78 7.24 -0.84 -11.25
C LEU A 78 8.43 -0.16 -11.93
N VAL A 79 9.58 -0.11 -11.27
CA VAL A 79 10.81 0.49 -11.82
C VAL A 79 11.49 -0.45 -12.82
N GLU A 80 11.36 -1.76 -12.63
CA GLU A 80 12.12 -2.79 -13.34
C GLU A 80 11.28 -3.59 -14.35
N ASP A 81 9.95 -3.58 -14.22
CA ASP A 81 9.06 -4.37 -15.06
C ASP A 81 9.07 -3.87 -16.50
N GLU A 82 9.38 -4.76 -17.46
CA GLU A 82 9.52 -4.42 -18.88
C GLU A 82 8.25 -3.83 -19.48
N LEU A 83 7.06 -4.30 -19.08
CA LEU A 83 5.80 -3.77 -19.56
C LEU A 83 5.61 -2.32 -19.09
N VAL A 84 5.92 -2.04 -17.82
CA VAL A 84 5.82 -0.69 -17.24
C VAL A 84 6.84 0.24 -17.89
N VAL A 85 8.10 -0.16 -17.97
CA VAL A 85 9.17 0.64 -18.56
C VAL A 85 8.89 0.99 -20.02
N ASN A 86 8.48 0.01 -20.83
CA ASN A 86 8.33 0.20 -22.27
C ASN A 86 7.02 0.92 -22.66
N LYS A 87 5.92 0.67 -21.96
CA LYS A 87 4.61 1.21 -22.33
C LYS A 87 4.09 2.29 -21.40
N PHE A 88 4.58 2.34 -20.16
CA PHE A 88 4.12 3.24 -19.11
C PHE A 88 5.29 3.93 -18.39
N GLY A 89 6.30 4.35 -19.13
CA GLY A 89 7.57 4.87 -18.63
C GLY A 89 7.46 5.98 -17.59
N ILE A 90 6.45 6.84 -17.69
CA ILE A 90 6.16 7.88 -16.67
C ILE A 90 5.91 7.26 -15.30
N LEU A 91 5.20 6.11 -15.25
CA LEU A 91 4.96 5.41 -14.00
C LEU A 91 6.25 4.83 -13.41
N ALA A 92 7.12 4.22 -14.27
CA ALA A 92 8.40 3.71 -13.84
C ALA A 92 9.31 4.84 -13.30
N GLU A 93 9.33 5.99 -13.98
CA GLU A 93 10.06 7.16 -13.54
C GLU A 93 9.55 7.68 -12.19
N ALA A 94 8.24 7.89 -12.05
CA ALA A 94 7.63 8.31 -10.79
C ALA A 94 7.93 7.34 -9.65
N ALA A 95 7.81 6.03 -9.90
CA ALA A 95 8.14 4.99 -8.93
C ALA A 95 9.62 5.05 -8.50
N SER A 96 10.55 5.36 -9.42
CA SER A 96 11.97 5.47 -9.13
C SER A 96 12.30 6.62 -8.16
N GLN A 97 11.50 7.66 -8.13
CA GLN A 97 11.66 8.84 -7.27
C GLN A 97 11.08 8.64 -5.85
N LEU A 98 10.33 7.56 -5.62
CA LEU A 98 9.68 7.32 -4.34
C LEU A 98 10.69 6.80 -3.31
N GLY A 99 10.97 7.59 -2.28
CA GLY A 99 11.80 7.21 -1.14
C GLY A 99 13.18 6.65 -1.52
N THR A 100 13.62 5.65 -0.76
CA THR A 100 14.89 4.93 -0.97
C THR A 100 14.66 3.54 -1.55
N VAL A 101 15.72 2.87 -2.02
CA VAL A 101 15.63 1.49 -2.55
C VAL A 101 15.00 0.53 -1.53
N PRO A 102 15.43 0.51 -0.24
CA PRO A 102 14.78 -0.34 0.77
C PRO A 102 13.29 -0.02 0.95
N ILE A 103 12.90 1.25 0.92
CA ILE A 103 11.50 1.65 1.00
C ILE A 103 10.71 1.10 -0.19
N ARG A 104 11.18 1.29 -1.42
CA ARG A 104 10.51 0.79 -2.63
C ARG A 104 10.33 -0.72 -2.66
N THR A 105 11.30 -1.46 -2.11
CA THR A 105 11.24 -2.93 -2.03
C THR A 105 10.12 -3.41 -1.11
N THR A 106 9.78 -2.64 -0.10
CA THR A 106 8.78 -3.00 0.93
C THR A 106 7.45 -2.32 0.71
N ALA A 107 7.44 -1.04 0.33
CA ALA A 107 6.22 -0.27 0.06
C ALA A 107 5.45 -0.86 -1.13
N THR A 108 4.13 -0.94 -0.99
CA THR A 108 3.24 -1.41 -2.06
C THR A 108 2.53 -0.23 -2.74
N ILE A 109 2.15 -0.41 -4.01
CA ILE A 109 1.44 0.63 -4.74
C ILE A 109 0.10 0.97 -4.08
N GLY A 110 -0.64 -0.03 -3.60
CA GLY A 110 -1.91 0.19 -2.90
C GLY A 110 -1.72 0.90 -1.57
N GLY A 111 -0.67 0.55 -0.81
CA GLY A 111 -0.33 1.24 0.44
C GLY A 111 0.04 2.70 0.22
N ASN A 112 0.84 2.99 -0.80
CA ASN A 112 1.24 4.35 -1.14
C ASN A 112 0.04 5.23 -1.54
N LEU A 113 -0.81 4.75 -2.45
CA LEU A 113 -2.02 5.47 -2.87
C LEU A 113 -3.00 5.67 -1.72
N GLY A 114 -3.24 4.61 -0.93
CA GLY A 114 -4.15 4.67 0.21
C GLY A 114 -3.69 5.65 1.29
N ASN A 115 -2.40 5.67 1.58
CA ASN A 115 -1.83 6.61 2.55
C ASN A 115 -1.90 8.06 2.05
N SER A 116 -1.59 8.31 0.79
CA SER A 116 -1.67 9.64 0.17
C SER A 116 -3.07 10.26 0.28
N ILE A 117 -4.12 9.44 0.21
CA ILE A 117 -5.51 9.89 0.34
C ILE A 117 -5.85 10.23 1.79
N SER A 118 -5.26 9.52 2.75
CA SER A 118 -5.58 9.65 4.18
C SER A 118 -4.67 10.61 4.95
N ASP A 119 -3.51 10.99 4.40
CA ASP A 119 -2.57 11.89 5.06
C ASP A 119 -3.06 13.36 4.99
N PRO A 120 -3.37 13.99 6.15
CA PRO A 120 -3.81 15.38 6.20
C PRO A 120 -2.74 16.34 5.67
N PHE A 121 -1.46 15.97 5.77
CA PHE A 121 -0.33 16.79 5.34
C PHE A 121 -0.27 16.90 3.81
N ILE A 122 -0.50 15.80 3.11
CA ILE A 122 -0.56 15.78 1.63
C ILE A 122 -1.77 16.55 1.13
N ARG A 123 -2.94 16.39 1.77
CA ARG A 123 -4.14 17.16 1.43
C ARG A 123 -3.95 18.66 1.53
N HIS A 124 -3.13 19.14 2.47
CA HIS A 124 -2.85 20.56 2.61
C HIS A 124 -1.88 21.12 1.57
N GLN A 125 -1.01 20.29 0.99
CA GLN A 125 -0.12 20.71 -0.09
C GLN A 125 -0.88 20.85 -1.41
N ASP A 126 -1.76 19.90 -1.74
CA ASP A 126 -2.55 19.92 -2.97
C ASP A 126 -3.57 21.07 -3.01
N GLN A 127 -4.07 21.51 -1.87
CA GLN A 127 -4.98 22.68 -1.79
C GLN A 127 -4.29 24.03 -1.96
N LYS A 128 -2.95 24.08 -1.95
CA LYS A 128 -2.18 25.33 -2.15
C LYS A 128 -1.64 25.48 -3.57
N THR A 129 -1.89 24.53 -4.45
CA THR A 129 -1.30 24.50 -5.80
C THR A 129 -2.34 24.74 -6.91
N PHE A 130 -3.58 25.14 -6.56
CA PHE A 130 -4.60 25.57 -7.52
C PHE A 130 -5.24 26.89 -7.10
#